data_e4646d9a8d6e0ef1a462d6f69c44cb5b
#
_entry.id   e4646d9a8d6e0ef1a462d6f69c44cb5b
#
_cell.length_a   1.000
_cell.length_b   1.000
_cell.length_c   1.000
_cell.angle_alpha   90.00
_cell.angle_beta   90.00
_cell.angle_gamma   90.00
#
_symmetry.space_group_name_H-M   'P 1'
#
loop_
_entity.id
_entity.type
_entity.pdbx_description
1 polymer ?
#
loop_
_entity_poly.entity_id
_entity_poly.type
_entity_poly.pdbx_seq_one_letter_code
_entity_poly.pdbx_strand_id
1 'polypeptide(L)'
;MSKNSFDPWTRRELLRTIPAAVLTSLFSRKLSAAPGTAKPLVPFSRFVDVAHAAGLTEPTICGEPDSFTYIIESMATGCAFFDYDNDGWMDIFILSSQRLENTPPSATNRLYKNNRDGTFTDVTVKAGLVDIGWAQGVCVGDYNNDGFEDLFLTYYGQNRLYRNNGNSTFTNVTGKAGLLHPTTRFSSGCTFVDYNRDGLLDLFVANYLEIDLATAPKPSLSVVNCNYENIPVNCGPNGLPKARNYLYRNNGDGTFTDVSMESGVEGFRGSYCLTAVSFDADEDGWPDIFVACDSTPSLMLMNNHDGTFREEGLMRGIALSADGRQMSGMGVGVGDYKLNGHTDLVKTHIQDQALGIYSNDGKGNFDDLTTQAGLNNETRYTCFGAGLVDFDNDGYPDILISTGSVYPELDRLSPKYALRTPCLLFRNRGDGAFTELGPEAGPGILASHCGRGLAFGDFDNDGDMDALIMNVNEPPSLLRNDAPAGNRWIKIRLEGVKSNRSAIGARVLARYSGKVQVQEVLSQSSYLSASDPRLHFGLGAAATVDIEVHWPLGLVAKFPALTAGQLVTIREGVGIVKGRPFSKS
;
A
#
# COMPACT_ATOMS: atom_id res chain seq x y z
N MET A 1 -35.52 38.65 48.70
CA MET A 1 -34.85 37.93 49.72
C MET A 1 -33.60 37.33 49.12
N SER A 2 -32.50 37.84 49.58
CA SER A 2 -31.09 37.81 49.17
C SER A 2 -30.66 36.92 47.94
N LYS A 3 -30.28 37.62 46.87
CA LYS A 3 -29.46 37.13 45.79
C LYS A 3 -27.98 37.18 46.22
N ASN A 4 -27.29 36.05 46.29
CA ASN A 4 -25.83 36.01 46.35
C ASN A 4 -25.31 35.93 44.94
N SER A 5 -24.72 37.00 44.44
CA SER A 5 -23.93 37.06 43.23
C SER A 5 -22.48 36.68 43.57
N PHE A 6 -21.96 35.62 42.99
CA PHE A 6 -20.52 35.37 42.96
C PHE A 6 -19.93 36.06 41.71
N ASP A 7 -19.04 37.04 41.96
CA ASP A 7 -18.26 37.71 40.94
C ASP A 7 -17.02 36.85 40.59
N PRO A 8 -16.73 36.56 39.34
CA PRO A 8 -15.52 35.78 38.97
C PRO A 8 -14.29 36.68 38.96
N TRP A 9 -13.28 36.30 39.70
CA TRP A 9 -11.96 36.92 39.71
C TRP A 9 -11.33 36.94 38.33
N THR A 10 -10.81 38.10 37.92
CA THR A 10 -10.09 38.20 36.63
C THR A 10 -8.65 37.69 36.74
N ARG A 11 -8.09 37.16 35.65
CA ARG A 11 -6.70 36.65 35.56
C ARG A 11 -5.64 37.63 36.08
N ARG A 12 -5.96 38.93 36.18
CA ARG A 12 -5.04 39.98 36.61
C ARG A 12 -4.95 40.09 38.14
N GLU A 13 -5.95 39.63 38.86
CA GLU A 13 -5.97 39.69 40.35
C GLU A 13 -5.31 38.45 40.96
N LEU A 14 -5.33 37.31 40.25
CA LEU A 14 -4.64 36.09 40.69
C LEU A 14 -3.10 36.23 40.70
N LEU A 15 -2.53 37.10 39.85
CA LEU A 15 -1.09 37.33 39.74
C LEU A 15 -0.52 38.32 40.78
N ARG A 16 -1.37 38.98 41.57
CA ARG A 16 -0.93 39.95 42.61
C ARG A 16 -0.76 39.37 44.02
N THR A 17 -1.11 38.10 44.21
CA THR A 17 -1.09 37.47 45.55
C THR A 17 0.01 36.42 45.73
N ILE A 18 0.96 36.26 44.78
CA ILE A 18 2.09 35.34 44.95
C ILE A 18 3.30 36.15 45.46
N PRO A 19 3.83 35.85 46.66
CA PRO A 19 5.04 36.52 47.17
C PRO A 19 6.24 36.23 46.27
N ALA A 20 7.02 37.27 45.98
CA ALA A 20 8.21 37.22 45.08
C ALA A 20 9.29 36.20 45.50
N ALA A 21 9.21 35.62 46.69
CA ALA A 21 10.14 34.60 47.18
C ALA A 21 9.95 33.18 46.61
N VAL A 22 8.81 32.89 45.94
CA VAL A 22 8.53 31.56 45.38
C VAL A 22 8.98 31.45 43.90
N LEU A 23 9.21 32.58 43.24
CA LEU A 23 9.64 32.59 41.83
C LEU A 23 11.14 32.33 41.61
N THR A 24 11.97 32.44 42.63
CA THR A 24 13.44 32.22 42.50
C THR A 24 13.89 30.76 42.68
N SER A 25 13.03 29.90 43.21
CA SER A 25 13.39 28.48 43.42
C SER A 25 13.01 27.54 42.25
N LEU A 26 12.23 28.04 41.27
CA LEU A 26 11.80 27.22 40.10
C LEU A 26 12.69 27.40 38.86
N PHE A 27 13.62 28.33 38.83
CA PHE A 27 14.51 28.57 37.66
C PHE A 27 15.97 28.19 37.85
N SER A 28 16.35 27.51 38.95
CA SER A 28 17.74 27.11 39.20
C SER A 28 17.99 25.58 39.10
N ARG A 29 17.14 24.83 38.44
CA ARG A 29 17.62 23.52 37.92
C ARG A 29 18.31 23.77 36.58
N LYS A 30 19.64 24.03 36.61
CA LYS A 30 20.50 23.75 35.49
C LYS A 30 20.24 22.30 35.12
N LEU A 31 19.56 22.04 33.99
CA LEU A 31 19.65 20.78 33.31
C LEU A 31 21.12 20.64 32.89
N SER A 32 21.93 20.02 33.73
CA SER A 32 23.15 19.38 33.31
C SER A 32 22.71 18.13 32.57
N ALA A 33 22.39 18.28 31.27
CA ALA A 33 22.46 17.18 30.36
C ALA A 33 23.96 16.82 30.32
N ALA A 34 24.35 15.77 31.01
CA ALA A 34 25.56 15.06 30.66
C ALA A 34 25.46 14.80 29.14
N PRO A 35 26.53 15.01 28.35
CA PRO A 35 26.55 14.55 27.00
C PRO A 35 26.39 13.02 27.09
N GLY A 36 25.16 12.55 26.95
CA GLY A 36 24.91 11.16 26.64
C GLY A 36 25.73 10.91 25.38
N THR A 37 26.70 10.02 25.48
CA THR A 37 27.37 9.46 24.33
C THR A 37 26.24 9.00 23.42
N ALA A 38 25.98 9.73 22.33
CA ALA A 38 25.06 9.29 21.30
C ALA A 38 25.49 7.86 20.97
N LYS A 39 24.62 6.89 21.19
CA LYS A 39 24.86 5.53 20.70
C LYS A 39 25.26 5.70 19.24
N PRO A 40 26.35 5.06 18.77
CA PRO A 40 26.67 5.10 17.35
C PRO A 40 25.41 4.75 16.60
N LEU A 41 25.02 5.60 15.65
CA LEU A 41 23.90 5.34 14.76
C LEU A 41 24.19 3.97 14.12
N VAL A 42 23.38 2.99 14.41
CA VAL A 42 23.45 1.70 13.71
C VAL A 42 23.21 2.02 12.24
N PRO A 43 24.10 1.61 11.33
CA PRO A 43 23.90 1.86 9.92
C PRO A 43 22.52 1.41 9.47
N PHE A 44 21.88 2.20 8.63
CA PHE A 44 20.62 1.86 7.99
C PHE A 44 20.82 1.69 6.49
N SER A 45 19.89 1.11 5.81
CA SER A 45 19.81 0.95 4.37
C SER A 45 19.95 2.27 3.61
N ARG A 46 20.56 2.21 2.44
CA ARG A 46 20.77 3.35 1.56
C ARG A 46 20.13 3.10 0.20
N PHE A 47 19.20 3.96 -0.19
CA PHE A 47 18.48 3.85 -1.43
C PHE A 47 19.10 4.69 -2.55
N VAL A 48 19.27 4.06 -3.71
CA VAL A 48 19.76 4.69 -4.95
C VAL A 48 18.74 4.46 -6.04
N ASP A 49 18.31 5.53 -6.72
CA ASP A 49 17.44 5.38 -7.89
C ASP A 49 18.27 4.89 -9.09
N VAL A 50 17.99 3.67 -9.53
CA VAL A 50 18.66 3.02 -10.65
C VAL A 50 17.78 2.92 -11.90
N ALA A 51 16.57 3.48 -11.90
CA ALA A 51 15.58 3.32 -12.97
C ALA A 51 16.16 3.64 -14.36
N HIS A 52 16.84 4.77 -14.51
CA HIS A 52 17.44 5.15 -15.79
C HIS A 52 18.51 4.15 -16.26
N ALA A 53 19.40 3.74 -15.36
CA ALA A 53 20.46 2.76 -15.67
C ALA A 53 19.85 1.36 -15.95
N ALA A 54 18.74 1.05 -15.30
CA ALA A 54 18.00 -0.18 -15.49
C ALA A 54 17.14 -0.21 -16.77
N GLY A 55 17.04 0.89 -17.51
CA GLY A 55 16.27 0.98 -18.77
C GLY A 55 14.81 1.39 -18.60
N LEU A 56 14.39 1.83 -17.41
CA LEU A 56 13.04 2.34 -17.12
C LEU A 56 12.99 3.85 -17.41
N THR A 57 12.99 4.24 -18.66
CA THR A 57 13.15 5.65 -19.08
C THR A 57 11.86 6.29 -19.58
N GLU A 58 10.83 5.49 -19.82
CA GLU A 58 9.57 5.99 -20.39
C GLU A 58 8.69 6.61 -19.31
N PRO A 59 8.19 7.83 -19.49
CA PRO A 59 7.31 8.46 -18.53
C PRO A 59 5.94 7.77 -18.49
N THR A 60 5.36 7.70 -17.31
CA THR A 60 3.94 7.37 -17.16
C THR A 60 3.10 8.62 -17.40
N ILE A 61 2.06 8.48 -18.18
CA ILE A 61 1.18 9.59 -18.50
C ILE A 61 -0.03 9.58 -17.55
N CYS A 62 -0.36 10.74 -16.97
CA CYS A 62 -1.58 10.92 -16.21
C CYS A 62 -2.00 12.40 -16.25
N GLY A 63 -3.04 12.69 -17.01
CA GLY A 63 -3.53 14.07 -17.19
C GLY A 63 -2.50 15.00 -17.86
N GLU A 64 -2.79 16.29 -17.79
CA GLU A 64 -1.90 17.32 -18.27
C GLU A 64 -0.79 17.62 -17.24
N PRO A 65 0.42 18.02 -17.68
CA PRO A 65 1.54 18.18 -16.74
C PRO A 65 1.41 19.39 -15.80
N ASP A 66 0.68 20.44 -16.20
CA ASP A 66 0.66 21.73 -15.51
C ASP A 66 -0.67 22.09 -14.82
N SER A 67 -1.74 21.33 -15.09
CA SER A 67 -3.07 21.59 -14.52
C SER A 67 -3.97 20.36 -14.61
N PHE A 68 -4.83 20.16 -13.62
CA PHE A 68 -5.82 19.08 -13.62
C PHE A 68 -7.24 19.63 -13.67
N THR A 69 -8.01 19.22 -14.67
CA THR A 69 -9.41 19.61 -14.81
C THR A 69 -10.30 18.73 -13.95
N TYR A 70 -10.01 17.45 -13.88
CA TYR A 70 -10.79 16.47 -13.14
C TYR A 70 -9.93 15.65 -12.17
N ILE A 71 -10.55 15.18 -11.10
CA ILE A 71 -9.86 14.40 -10.06
C ILE A 71 -9.16 13.15 -10.62
N ILE A 72 -9.66 12.57 -11.70
CA ILE A 72 -9.04 11.40 -12.35
C ILE A 72 -7.61 11.65 -12.79
N GLU A 73 -7.24 12.88 -13.13
CA GLU A 73 -5.90 13.27 -13.53
C GLU A 73 -4.93 13.33 -12.36
N SER A 74 -5.44 13.45 -11.12
CA SER A 74 -4.63 13.55 -9.91
C SER A 74 -4.35 12.20 -9.23
N MET A 75 -5.13 11.16 -9.56
CA MET A 75 -5.06 9.86 -8.88
C MET A 75 -3.88 9.00 -9.36
N ALA A 76 -3.53 9.10 -10.65
CA ALA A 76 -2.48 8.33 -11.33
C ALA A 76 -2.61 6.80 -11.12
N THR A 77 -1.50 6.06 -11.15
CA THR A 77 -1.55 4.62 -11.39
C THR A 77 -0.72 3.82 -10.40
N GLY A 78 -1.03 2.53 -10.29
CA GLY A 78 -0.24 1.53 -9.60
C GLY A 78 0.83 0.87 -10.46
N CYS A 79 1.61 -0.03 -9.85
CA CYS A 79 2.63 -0.87 -10.48
C CYS A 79 2.69 -2.24 -9.82
N ALA A 80 3.42 -3.17 -10.43
CA ALA A 80 3.59 -4.50 -9.86
C ALA A 80 5.02 -5.05 -10.05
N PHE A 81 5.48 -5.80 -9.03
CA PHE A 81 6.53 -6.79 -9.16
C PHE A 81 5.91 -8.18 -9.24
N PHE A 82 6.23 -8.95 -10.26
CA PHE A 82 5.80 -10.35 -10.39
C PHE A 82 6.69 -11.13 -11.37
N ASP A 83 6.71 -12.43 -11.27
CA ASP A 83 7.50 -13.33 -12.11
C ASP A 83 6.60 -13.89 -13.23
N TYR A 84 6.41 -13.10 -14.33
CA TYR A 84 5.41 -13.42 -15.35
C TYR A 84 5.75 -14.65 -16.21
N ASP A 85 7.01 -15.04 -16.29
CA ASP A 85 7.46 -16.20 -17.07
C ASP A 85 8.04 -17.34 -16.21
N ASN A 86 7.87 -17.27 -14.89
CA ASN A 86 8.30 -18.28 -13.91
C ASN A 86 9.81 -18.57 -13.94
N ASP A 87 10.64 -17.56 -14.24
CA ASP A 87 12.09 -17.72 -14.31
C ASP A 87 12.80 -17.50 -12.96
N GLY A 88 12.07 -17.02 -11.95
CA GLY A 88 12.53 -16.79 -10.58
C GLY A 88 13.10 -15.39 -10.34
N TRP A 89 12.91 -14.45 -11.28
CA TRP A 89 13.28 -13.05 -11.17
C TRP A 89 12.03 -12.19 -11.25
N MET A 90 11.97 -11.13 -10.44
CA MET A 90 10.84 -10.23 -10.47
C MET A 90 10.93 -9.32 -11.69
N ASP A 91 9.89 -9.36 -12.50
CA ASP A 91 9.64 -8.45 -13.60
C ASP A 91 8.83 -7.26 -13.11
N ILE A 92 8.74 -6.22 -13.93
CA ILE A 92 8.05 -4.99 -13.57
C ILE A 92 6.88 -4.75 -14.53
N PHE A 93 5.67 -4.55 -13.97
CA PHE A 93 4.53 -4.06 -14.72
C PHE A 93 4.14 -2.65 -14.25
N ILE A 94 3.98 -1.75 -15.20
CA ILE A 94 3.70 -0.34 -14.98
C ILE A 94 2.40 0.02 -15.68
N LEU A 95 1.47 0.61 -14.94
CA LEU A 95 0.28 1.20 -15.50
C LEU A 95 0.55 2.64 -15.99
N SER A 96 -0.08 3.01 -17.08
CA SER A 96 -0.09 4.39 -17.59
C SER A 96 -1.53 4.81 -17.89
N SER A 97 -1.89 6.00 -17.47
CA SER A 97 -3.17 6.60 -17.80
C SER A 97 -3.10 7.33 -19.17
N GLN A 98 -3.94 8.32 -19.36
CA GLN A 98 -4.00 9.11 -20.59
C GLN A 98 -4.18 10.59 -20.25
N ARG A 99 -4.34 11.42 -21.26
CA ARG A 99 -4.76 12.83 -21.18
C ARG A 99 -6.22 12.97 -21.60
N LEU A 100 -6.83 14.10 -21.23
CA LEU A 100 -8.17 14.44 -21.70
C LEU A 100 -8.18 14.67 -23.21
N GLU A 101 -7.12 15.32 -23.72
CA GLU A 101 -6.92 15.59 -25.14
C GLU A 101 -5.49 15.22 -25.53
N ASN A 102 -5.27 14.89 -26.81
CA ASN A 102 -3.94 14.66 -27.38
C ASN A 102 -3.09 13.62 -26.61
N THR A 103 -3.73 12.53 -26.17
CA THR A 103 -3.03 11.41 -25.52
C THR A 103 -1.91 10.88 -26.42
N PRO A 104 -0.64 10.88 -26.00
CA PRO A 104 0.44 10.38 -26.83
C PRO A 104 0.35 8.84 -26.99
N PRO A 105 0.80 8.28 -28.12
CA PRO A 105 0.81 6.82 -28.33
C PRO A 105 1.66 6.06 -27.30
N SER A 106 2.58 6.73 -26.63
CA SER A 106 3.41 6.17 -25.55
C SER A 106 2.65 6.01 -24.22
N ALA A 107 1.43 6.56 -24.09
CA ALA A 107 0.58 6.42 -22.90
C ALA A 107 -0.04 5.02 -22.85
N THR A 108 0.77 4.01 -22.66
CA THR A 108 0.36 2.61 -22.57
C THR A 108 0.97 1.94 -21.35
N ASN A 109 0.30 0.92 -20.82
CA ASN A 109 0.90 0.05 -19.83
C ASN A 109 2.20 -0.56 -20.37
N ARG A 110 3.12 -0.93 -19.48
CA ARG A 110 4.40 -1.51 -19.87
C ARG A 110 4.75 -2.72 -19.02
N LEU A 111 5.22 -3.77 -19.69
CA LEU A 111 5.85 -4.94 -19.08
C LEU A 111 7.34 -4.90 -19.38
N TYR A 112 8.14 -4.88 -18.33
CA TYR A 112 9.59 -4.91 -18.40
C TYR A 112 10.11 -6.23 -17.87
N LYS A 113 10.73 -7.04 -18.75
CA LYS A 113 11.37 -8.29 -18.37
C LYS A 113 12.71 -8.03 -17.71
N ASN A 114 12.95 -8.66 -16.57
CA ASN A 114 14.24 -8.65 -15.87
C ASN A 114 15.32 -9.41 -16.66
N ASN A 115 16.43 -8.75 -16.97
CA ASN A 115 17.56 -9.36 -17.69
C ASN A 115 18.54 -10.09 -16.77
N ARG A 116 18.32 -10.06 -15.44
CA ARG A 116 19.16 -10.71 -14.40
C ARG A 116 20.55 -10.08 -14.22
N ASP A 117 20.73 -8.86 -14.67
CA ASP A 117 21.96 -8.08 -14.59
C ASP A 117 21.72 -6.67 -14.06
N GLY A 118 20.55 -6.46 -13.40
CA GLY A 118 20.10 -5.16 -12.88
C GLY A 118 19.44 -4.28 -13.95
N THR A 119 19.26 -4.79 -15.19
CA THR A 119 18.56 -4.07 -16.27
C THR A 119 17.27 -4.78 -16.68
N PHE A 120 16.42 -4.05 -17.41
CA PHE A 120 15.14 -4.56 -17.89
C PHE A 120 14.96 -4.28 -19.40
N THR A 121 14.18 -5.13 -20.05
CA THR A 121 13.79 -4.98 -21.46
C THR A 121 12.28 -4.80 -21.56
N ASP A 122 11.82 -3.73 -22.25
CA ASP A 122 10.40 -3.55 -22.56
C ASP A 122 9.93 -4.65 -23.53
N VAL A 123 9.02 -5.50 -23.05
CA VAL A 123 8.43 -6.61 -23.81
C VAL A 123 6.93 -6.42 -24.03
N THR A 124 6.38 -5.24 -23.76
CA THR A 124 4.93 -4.93 -23.77
C THR A 124 4.24 -5.36 -25.06
N VAL A 125 4.79 -4.96 -26.21
CA VAL A 125 4.21 -5.32 -27.54
C VAL A 125 4.23 -6.82 -27.76
N LYS A 126 5.35 -7.48 -27.43
CA LYS A 126 5.51 -8.93 -27.58
C LYS A 126 4.59 -9.69 -26.62
N ALA A 127 4.39 -9.16 -25.43
CA ALA A 127 3.51 -9.75 -24.41
C ALA A 127 2.01 -9.54 -24.70
N GLY A 128 1.64 -8.64 -25.64
CA GLY A 128 0.24 -8.35 -25.95
C GLY A 128 -0.47 -7.47 -24.90
N LEU A 129 0.28 -6.61 -24.20
CA LEU A 129 -0.22 -5.78 -23.10
C LEU A 129 -0.33 -4.30 -23.45
N VAL A 130 -0.21 -3.93 -24.71
CA VAL A 130 -0.45 -2.56 -25.18
C VAL A 130 -1.92 -2.22 -24.96
N ASP A 131 -2.18 -1.24 -24.08
CA ASP A 131 -3.53 -0.75 -23.77
C ASP A 131 -3.46 0.72 -23.36
N ILE A 132 -4.34 1.55 -23.91
CA ILE A 132 -4.43 2.97 -23.63
C ILE A 132 -5.79 3.23 -22.98
N GLY A 133 -5.78 3.94 -21.86
CA GLY A 133 -7.00 4.27 -21.11
C GLY A 133 -6.66 4.93 -19.78
N TRP A 134 -7.67 5.29 -19.01
CA TRP A 134 -7.49 5.82 -17.66
C TRP A 134 -7.24 4.66 -16.66
N ALA A 135 -6.07 4.03 -16.76
CA ALA A 135 -5.68 2.98 -15.83
C ALA A 135 -5.50 3.51 -14.41
N GLN A 136 -5.80 2.66 -13.41
CA GLN A 136 -5.71 3.01 -11.99
C GLN A 136 -4.86 2.00 -11.22
N GLY A 137 -5.38 0.81 -10.97
CA GLY A 137 -4.76 -0.19 -10.12
C GLY A 137 -4.52 -1.53 -10.79
N VAL A 138 -3.66 -2.32 -10.17
CA VAL A 138 -3.35 -3.69 -10.59
C VAL A 138 -3.37 -4.62 -9.39
N CYS A 139 -3.95 -5.82 -9.57
CA CYS A 139 -3.71 -6.95 -8.69
C CYS A 139 -3.21 -8.15 -9.52
N VAL A 140 -2.39 -8.97 -8.87
CA VAL A 140 -1.71 -10.12 -9.45
C VAL A 140 -2.20 -11.39 -8.77
N GLY A 141 -2.45 -12.46 -9.54
CA GLY A 141 -2.83 -13.76 -9.01
C GLY A 141 -3.20 -14.75 -10.12
N ASP A 142 -2.94 -16.02 -9.91
CA ASP A 142 -3.31 -17.11 -10.83
C ASP A 142 -4.78 -17.48 -10.61
N TYR A 143 -5.71 -16.75 -11.28
CA TYR A 143 -7.15 -16.92 -11.06
C TYR A 143 -7.69 -18.23 -11.62
N ASN A 144 -6.97 -18.86 -12.56
CA ASN A 144 -7.39 -20.10 -13.21
C ASN A 144 -6.61 -21.34 -12.72
N ASN A 145 -5.70 -21.16 -11.75
CA ASN A 145 -4.86 -22.21 -11.15
C ASN A 145 -3.97 -22.97 -12.16
N ASP A 146 -3.54 -22.32 -13.26
CA ASP A 146 -2.69 -22.95 -14.30
C ASP A 146 -1.18 -22.85 -14.01
N GLY A 147 -0.78 -22.12 -12.95
CA GLY A 147 0.59 -21.96 -12.50
C GLY A 147 1.30 -20.71 -13.04
N PHE A 148 0.58 -19.83 -13.72
CA PHE A 148 1.09 -18.56 -14.20
C PHE A 148 0.28 -17.40 -13.64
N GLU A 149 0.95 -16.36 -13.15
CA GLU A 149 0.29 -15.18 -12.58
C GLU A 149 -0.41 -14.37 -13.68
N ASP A 150 -1.68 -14.05 -13.43
CA ASP A 150 -2.54 -13.24 -14.28
C ASP A 150 -2.63 -11.80 -13.74
N LEU A 151 -3.17 -10.88 -14.55
CA LEU A 151 -3.31 -9.47 -14.19
C LEU A 151 -4.78 -9.05 -14.26
N PHE A 152 -5.29 -8.46 -13.19
CA PHE A 152 -6.52 -7.67 -13.27
C PHE A 152 -6.20 -6.19 -13.08
N LEU A 153 -6.66 -5.36 -14.03
CA LEU A 153 -6.39 -3.94 -14.10
C LEU A 153 -7.70 -3.15 -13.96
N THR A 154 -7.70 -2.15 -13.09
CA THR A 154 -8.83 -1.24 -12.92
C THR A 154 -8.65 0.03 -13.76
N TYR A 155 -9.78 0.56 -14.23
CA TYR A 155 -9.83 1.74 -15.09
C TYR A 155 -11.00 2.66 -14.72
N TYR A 156 -10.88 3.92 -15.05
CA TYR A 156 -12.07 4.70 -15.37
C TYR A 156 -12.51 4.30 -16.77
N GLY A 157 -13.60 3.55 -16.86
CA GLY A 157 -14.07 2.87 -18.06
C GLY A 157 -14.22 1.37 -17.82
N GLN A 158 -13.83 0.54 -18.78
CA GLN A 158 -13.83 -0.92 -18.66
C GLN A 158 -12.56 -1.42 -17.99
N ASN A 159 -12.70 -2.27 -16.98
CA ASN A 159 -11.57 -2.99 -16.40
C ASN A 159 -11.02 -4.04 -17.37
N ARG A 160 -9.84 -4.60 -17.08
CA ARG A 160 -9.19 -5.63 -17.92
C ARG A 160 -8.75 -6.81 -17.07
N LEU A 161 -9.11 -8.02 -17.53
CA LEU A 161 -8.51 -9.27 -17.05
C LEU A 161 -7.62 -9.82 -18.17
N TYR A 162 -6.32 -9.90 -17.90
CA TYR A 162 -5.33 -10.48 -18.78
C TYR A 162 -4.90 -11.83 -18.26
N ARG A 163 -5.23 -12.90 -19.01
CA ARG A 163 -4.76 -14.24 -18.72
C ARG A 163 -3.34 -14.42 -19.28
N ASN A 164 -2.43 -14.89 -18.45
CA ASN A 164 -1.10 -15.32 -18.87
C ASN A 164 -1.23 -16.65 -19.63
N ASN A 165 -0.63 -16.74 -20.82
CA ASN A 165 -0.72 -17.93 -21.66
C ASN A 165 0.38 -18.96 -21.38
N GLY A 166 1.27 -18.73 -20.39
CA GLY A 166 2.39 -19.60 -20.06
C GLY A 166 3.53 -19.61 -21.08
N ASN A 167 3.51 -18.70 -22.03
CA ASN A 167 4.49 -18.58 -23.13
C ASN A 167 5.04 -17.15 -23.29
N SER A 168 5.06 -16.41 -22.20
CA SER A 168 5.46 -15.00 -22.12
C SER A 168 4.52 -14.03 -22.88
N THR A 169 3.27 -14.41 -23.10
CA THR A 169 2.24 -13.55 -23.69
C THR A 169 0.97 -13.57 -22.86
N PHE A 170 0.14 -12.53 -23.00
CA PHE A 170 -1.13 -12.38 -22.32
C PHE A 170 -2.28 -12.27 -23.32
N THR A 171 -3.46 -12.68 -22.88
CA THR A 171 -4.72 -12.52 -23.64
C THR A 171 -5.72 -11.78 -22.81
N ASN A 172 -6.27 -10.68 -23.33
CA ASN A 172 -7.41 -10.00 -22.69
C ASN A 172 -8.64 -10.91 -22.78
N VAL A 173 -9.09 -11.37 -21.62
CA VAL A 173 -10.25 -12.29 -21.50
C VAL A 173 -11.46 -11.65 -20.84
N THR A 174 -11.43 -10.34 -20.56
CA THR A 174 -12.48 -9.61 -19.81
C THR A 174 -13.90 -9.95 -20.26
N GLY A 175 -14.14 -9.94 -21.58
CA GLY A 175 -15.47 -10.26 -22.14
C GLY A 175 -15.84 -11.73 -21.97
N LYS A 176 -14.90 -12.65 -22.14
CA LYS A 176 -15.14 -14.09 -21.93
C LYS A 176 -15.35 -14.41 -20.46
N ALA A 177 -14.67 -13.70 -19.59
CA ALA A 177 -14.77 -13.86 -18.15
C ALA A 177 -16.07 -13.29 -17.56
N GLY A 178 -16.92 -12.60 -18.34
CA GLY A 178 -18.17 -12.02 -17.85
C GLY A 178 -17.99 -10.71 -17.07
N LEU A 179 -16.82 -10.05 -17.17
CA LEU A 179 -16.46 -8.86 -16.38
C LEU A 179 -16.74 -7.53 -17.10
N LEU A 180 -17.37 -7.55 -18.29
CA LEU A 180 -17.82 -6.33 -18.96
C LEU A 180 -19.01 -5.72 -18.24
N HIS A 181 -19.05 -4.40 -18.17
CA HIS A 181 -20.15 -3.66 -17.57
C HIS A 181 -20.71 -2.58 -18.53
N PRO A 182 -22.01 -2.29 -18.47
CA PRO A 182 -22.66 -1.41 -19.45
C PRO A 182 -22.41 0.09 -19.21
N THR A 183 -21.95 0.48 -18.05
CA THR A 183 -21.77 1.88 -17.65
C THR A 183 -20.28 2.18 -17.41
N THR A 184 -19.89 3.43 -17.58
CA THR A 184 -18.57 3.89 -17.15
C THR A 184 -18.46 3.80 -15.63
N ARG A 185 -17.40 3.18 -15.14
CA ARG A 185 -17.08 3.07 -13.72
C ARG A 185 -15.75 3.73 -13.45
N PHE A 186 -15.57 4.29 -12.27
CA PHE A 186 -14.27 4.72 -11.77
C PHE A 186 -13.77 3.69 -10.77
N SER A 187 -13.27 2.58 -11.30
CA SER A 187 -12.68 1.53 -10.48
C SER A 187 -11.28 1.97 -10.03
N SER A 188 -10.96 1.70 -8.76
CA SER A 188 -9.73 2.10 -8.09
C SER A 188 -8.93 0.88 -7.66
N GLY A 189 -8.96 0.49 -6.38
CA GLY A 189 -8.32 -0.72 -5.88
C GLY A 189 -9.03 -2.00 -6.31
N CYS A 190 -8.27 -3.08 -6.37
CA CYS A 190 -8.80 -4.43 -6.61
C CYS A 190 -7.95 -5.43 -5.85
N THR A 191 -8.52 -6.56 -5.48
CA THR A 191 -7.75 -7.65 -4.89
C THR A 191 -8.35 -8.99 -5.28
N PHE A 192 -7.50 -9.94 -5.65
CA PHE A 192 -7.92 -11.34 -5.66
C PHE A 192 -8.01 -11.85 -4.23
N VAL A 193 -9.03 -12.65 -3.95
CA VAL A 193 -9.33 -13.20 -2.62
C VAL A 193 -10.14 -14.48 -2.76
N ASP A 194 -9.80 -15.51 -2.04
CA ASP A 194 -10.63 -16.73 -1.94
C ASP A 194 -11.60 -16.55 -0.76
N TYR A 195 -12.66 -15.70 -0.95
CA TYR A 195 -13.54 -15.28 0.16
C TYR A 195 -14.44 -16.39 0.68
N ASN A 196 -14.73 -17.40 -0.14
CA ASN A 196 -15.61 -18.52 0.18
C ASN A 196 -14.84 -19.80 0.50
N ARG A 197 -13.51 -19.77 0.44
CA ARG A 197 -12.58 -20.87 0.71
C ARG A 197 -12.85 -22.11 -0.15
N ASP A 198 -13.09 -21.91 -1.44
CA ASP A 198 -13.26 -23.01 -2.41
C ASP A 198 -11.98 -23.35 -3.20
N GLY A 199 -10.90 -22.61 -2.96
CA GLY A 199 -9.58 -22.78 -3.61
C GLY A 199 -9.45 -22.04 -4.93
N LEU A 200 -10.41 -21.20 -5.30
CA LEU A 200 -10.38 -20.34 -6.47
C LEU A 200 -10.22 -18.88 -6.04
N LEU A 201 -9.52 -18.09 -6.83
CA LEU A 201 -9.40 -16.66 -6.58
C LEU A 201 -10.63 -15.94 -7.13
N ASP A 202 -11.43 -15.39 -6.23
CA ASP A 202 -12.50 -14.44 -6.49
C ASP A 202 -11.90 -13.04 -6.65
N LEU A 203 -12.72 -12.04 -7.01
CA LEU A 203 -12.24 -10.71 -7.31
C LEU A 203 -13.08 -9.63 -6.62
N PHE A 204 -12.48 -8.85 -5.72
CA PHE A 204 -13.07 -7.64 -5.18
C PHE A 204 -12.57 -6.42 -5.96
N VAL A 205 -13.48 -5.47 -6.27
CA VAL A 205 -13.17 -4.22 -6.98
C VAL A 205 -13.77 -3.05 -6.22
N ALA A 206 -12.91 -2.19 -5.69
CA ALA A 206 -13.29 -0.92 -5.11
C ALA A 206 -13.58 0.11 -6.22
N ASN A 207 -14.53 1.01 -5.96
CA ASN A 207 -14.87 2.09 -6.87
C ASN A 207 -14.92 3.42 -6.12
N TYR A 208 -14.50 4.48 -6.80
CA TYR A 208 -14.29 5.78 -6.19
C TYR A 208 -15.52 6.67 -6.35
N LEU A 209 -15.86 7.02 -7.58
CA LEU A 209 -16.89 8.00 -7.93
C LEU A 209 -17.78 7.49 -9.07
N GLU A 210 -19.06 7.91 -9.05
CA GLU A 210 -19.95 7.82 -10.23
C GLU A 210 -19.93 9.18 -10.92
N ILE A 211 -18.98 9.41 -11.81
CA ILE A 211 -18.86 10.66 -12.58
C ILE A 211 -18.86 10.38 -14.08
N ASP A 212 -19.46 11.31 -14.82
CA ASP A 212 -19.31 11.45 -16.27
C ASP A 212 -18.51 12.72 -16.53
N LEU A 213 -17.35 12.60 -17.18
CA LEU A 213 -16.46 13.74 -17.46
C LEU A 213 -17.13 14.81 -18.32
N ALA A 214 -18.19 14.47 -19.11
CA ALA A 214 -18.93 15.45 -19.88
C ALA A 214 -19.74 16.42 -19.01
N THR A 215 -20.14 15.99 -17.81
CA THR A 215 -20.99 16.75 -16.87
C THR A 215 -20.34 17.03 -15.52
N ALA A 216 -19.16 16.47 -15.27
CA ALA A 216 -18.44 16.65 -14.02
C ALA A 216 -18.06 18.12 -13.79
N PRO A 217 -18.09 18.60 -12.53
CA PRO A 217 -17.72 19.96 -12.21
C PRO A 217 -16.24 20.21 -12.51
N LYS A 218 -15.96 21.45 -12.97
CA LYS A 218 -14.60 21.92 -13.30
C LYS A 218 -14.08 22.88 -12.23
N PRO A 219 -12.76 23.13 -12.20
CA PRO A 219 -12.15 24.11 -11.29
C PRO A 219 -12.91 25.43 -11.24
N SER A 220 -13.26 25.90 -10.05
CA SER A 220 -14.08 27.10 -9.88
C SER A 220 -14.00 27.65 -8.46
N LEU A 221 -13.92 28.96 -8.31
CA LEU A 221 -14.00 29.63 -7.01
C LEU A 221 -15.42 29.63 -6.42
N SER A 222 -16.44 29.43 -7.24
CA SER A 222 -17.85 29.45 -6.83
C SER A 222 -18.37 28.09 -6.36
N VAL A 223 -17.62 27.01 -6.58
CA VAL A 223 -18.01 25.64 -6.21
C VAL A 223 -17.12 25.18 -5.05
N VAL A 224 -17.77 24.81 -3.96
CA VAL A 224 -17.08 24.21 -2.80
C VAL A 224 -16.38 22.92 -3.26
N ASN A 225 -15.17 22.67 -2.77
CA ASN A 225 -14.30 21.54 -3.15
C ASN A 225 -13.73 21.57 -4.58
N CYS A 226 -13.93 22.67 -5.34
CA CYS A 226 -13.29 22.90 -6.64
C CYS A 226 -12.28 24.05 -6.57
N ASN A 227 -11.88 24.45 -5.39
CA ASN A 227 -10.81 25.43 -5.11
C ASN A 227 -10.08 25.03 -3.82
N TYR A 228 -8.81 25.39 -3.76
CA TYR A 228 -7.96 25.25 -2.59
C TYR A 228 -7.18 26.57 -2.42
N GLU A 229 -7.12 27.12 -1.20
CA GLU A 229 -6.46 28.42 -0.92
C GLU A 229 -6.90 29.54 -1.88
N ASN A 230 -8.18 29.59 -2.24
CA ASN A 230 -8.77 30.53 -3.23
C ASN A 230 -8.21 30.39 -4.66
N ILE A 231 -7.71 29.24 -5.03
CA ILE A 231 -7.28 28.92 -6.39
C ILE A 231 -8.17 27.82 -6.93
N PRO A 232 -8.70 27.97 -8.16
CA PRO A 232 -9.44 26.91 -8.81
C PRO A 232 -8.54 25.69 -9.03
N VAL A 233 -8.98 24.53 -8.53
CA VAL A 233 -8.31 23.24 -8.69
C VAL A 233 -9.34 22.18 -9.05
N ASN A 234 -8.91 20.99 -9.48
CA ASN A 234 -9.84 19.88 -9.70
C ASN A 234 -10.69 19.63 -8.45
N CYS A 235 -11.96 19.30 -8.67
CA CYS A 235 -12.90 19.12 -7.56
C CYS A 235 -12.56 17.86 -6.76
N GLY A 236 -12.43 17.98 -5.45
CA GLY A 236 -12.28 16.85 -4.54
C GLY A 236 -13.55 15.97 -4.50
N PRO A 237 -13.51 14.79 -3.85
CA PRO A 237 -14.61 13.83 -3.91
C PRO A 237 -15.87 14.32 -3.18
N ASN A 238 -15.71 15.14 -2.15
CA ASN A 238 -16.83 15.61 -1.33
C ASN A 238 -17.92 16.33 -2.15
N GLY A 239 -19.14 15.79 -2.06
CA GLY A 239 -20.28 16.31 -2.83
C GLY A 239 -20.47 15.67 -4.20
N LEU A 240 -19.54 14.84 -4.66
CA LEU A 240 -19.70 14.03 -5.87
C LEU A 240 -20.41 12.70 -5.53
N PRO A 241 -21.09 12.08 -6.50
CA PRO A 241 -21.75 10.78 -6.29
C PRO A 241 -20.72 9.69 -5.98
N LYS A 242 -20.99 8.91 -4.93
CA LYS A 242 -20.16 7.79 -4.50
C LYS A 242 -20.49 6.54 -5.31
N ALA A 243 -19.46 5.82 -5.74
CA ALA A 243 -19.64 4.58 -6.45
C ALA A 243 -19.86 3.39 -5.51
N ARG A 244 -20.37 2.28 -6.04
CA ARG A 244 -20.53 1.01 -5.33
C ARG A 244 -19.36 0.08 -5.64
N ASN A 245 -18.97 -0.74 -4.66
CA ASN A 245 -17.97 -1.77 -4.82
C ASN A 245 -18.58 -3.05 -5.41
N TYR A 246 -17.72 -3.91 -5.97
CA TYR A 246 -18.15 -5.18 -6.57
C TYR A 246 -17.36 -6.34 -6.02
N LEU A 247 -18.04 -7.49 -5.88
CA LEU A 247 -17.45 -8.78 -5.63
C LEU A 247 -17.88 -9.76 -6.72
N TYR A 248 -16.91 -10.39 -7.35
CA TYR A 248 -17.12 -11.37 -8.41
C TYR A 248 -16.63 -12.74 -7.95
N ARG A 249 -17.53 -13.72 -7.91
CA ARG A 249 -17.19 -15.10 -7.60
C ARG A 249 -16.64 -15.80 -8.84
N ASN A 250 -15.52 -16.47 -8.70
CA ASN A 250 -14.91 -17.30 -9.74
C ASN A 250 -15.73 -18.61 -9.88
N ASN A 251 -16.12 -18.97 -11.10
CA ASN A 251 -16.90 -20.19 -11.38
C ASN A 251 -16.01 -21.43 -11.64
N GLY A 252 -14.67 -21.28 -11.64
CA GLY A 252 -13.73 -22.37 -11.92
C GLY A 252 -13.61 -22.78 -13.38
N ASP A 253 -14.32 -22.11 -14.29
CA ASP A 253 -14.30 -22.35 -15.73
C ASP A 253 -13.70 -21.17 -16.53
N GLY A 254 -13.06 -20.23 -15.83
CA GLY A 254 -12.50 -19.00 -16.38
C GLY A 254 -13.50 -17.86 -16.50
N THR A 255 -14.70 -18.02 -15.95
CA THR A 255 -15.73 -16.96 -15.86
C THR A 255 -16.00 -16.55 -14.43
N PHE A 256 -16.61 -15.38 -14.26
CA PHE A 256 -16.99 -14.82 -12.98
C PHE A 256 -18.48 -14.49 -12.92
N THR A 257 -19.06 -14.58 -11.74
CA THR A 257 -20.43 -14.17 -11.45
C THR A 257 -20.43 -12.98 -10.50
N ASP A 258 -21.11 -11.89 -10.84
CA ASP A 258 -21.31 -10.75 -9.93
C ASP A 258 -22.20 -11.18 -8.75
N VAL A 259 -21.62 -11.23 -7.56
CA VAL A 259 -22.28 -11.58 -6.30
C VAL A 259 -22.35 -10.41 -5.32
N SER A 260 -22.15 -9.18 -5.80
CA SER A 260 -22.06 -7.97 -4.97
C SER A 260 -23.32 -7.74 -4.13
N MET A 261 -24.50 -8.04 -4.67
CA MET A 261 -25.77 -7.94 -3.94
C MET A 261 -25.93 -9.08 -2.93
N GLU A 262 -25.65 -10.31 -3.35
CA GLU A 262 -25.81 -11.52 -2.53
C GLU A 262 -24.85 -11.51 -1.34
N SER A 263 -23.61 -11.06 -1.55
CA SER A 263 -22.59 -10.95 -0.52
C SER A 263 -22.80 -9.77 0.44
N GLY A 264 -23.71 -8.85 0.13
CA GLY A 264 -23.92 -7.63 0.89
C GLY A 264 -22.96 -6.49 0.55
N VAL A 265 -21.92 -6.74 -0.25
CA VAL A 265 -20.87 -5.74 -0.59
C VAL A 265 -21.46 -4.51 -1.28
N GLU A 266 -22.46 -4.67 -2.15
CA GLU A 266 -23.16 -3.54 -2.79
C GLU A 266 -23.90 -2.64 -1.78
N GLY A 267 -24.30 -3.17 -0.64
CA GLY A 267 -25.00 -2.43 0.42
C GLY A 267 -24.16 -1.39 1.13
N PHE A 268 -22.83 -1.52 1.10
CA PHE A 268 -21.89 -0.61 1.76
C PHE A 268 -21.60 0.62 0.89
N ARG A 269 -22.69 1.32 0.54
CA ARG A 269 -22.63 2.58 -0.21
C ARG A 269 -22.35 3.73 0.75
N GLY A 270 -21.53 4.67 0.34
CA GLY A 270 -21.34 5.88 1.13
C GLY A 270 -19.88 6.24 1.39
N SER A 271 -18.95 5.54 0.75
CA SER A 271 -17.53 5.82 0.83
C SER A 271 -16.90 6.01 -0.55
N TYR A 272 -15.87 6.85 -0.61
CA TYR A 272 -15.03 7.05 -1.78
C TYR A 272 -13.86 6.09 -1.68
N CYS A 273 -14.04 4.87 -2.17
CA CYS A 273 -13.10 3.78 -1.97
C CYS A 273 -11.90 3.87 -2.91
N LEU A 274 -10.69 3.65 -2.39
CA LEU A 274 -9.45 3.65 -3.15
C LEU A 274 -8.74 2.29 -3.06
N THR A 275 -7.81 2.10 -2.14
CA THR A 275 -7.03 0.86 -2.04
C THR A 275 -7.80 -0.21 -1.25
N ALA A 276 -7.84 -1.42 -1.79
CA ALA A 276 -8.40 -2.59 -1.12
C ALA A 276 -7.32 -3.62 -0.82
N VAL A 277 -7.30 -4.12 0.42
CA VAL A 277 -6.41 -5.22 0.83
C VAL A 277 -7.22 -6.31 1.50
N SER A 278 -6.88 -7.57 1.22
CA SER A 278 -7.53 -8.72 1.85
C SER A 278 -6.53 -9.46 2.73
N PHE A 279 -6.90 -9.68 3.99
CA PHE A 279 -6.12 -10.41 4.99
C PHE A 279 -7.05 -10.98 6.07
N ASP A 280 -6.56 -11.91 6.88
CA ASP A 280 -7.30 -12.52 7.99
C ASP A 280 -7.14 -11.63 9.23
N ALA A 281 -8.07 -10.69 9.43
CA ALA A 281 -7.95 -9.66 10.46
C ALA A 281 -8.16 -10.16 11.89
N ASP A 282 -9.06 -11.14 12.10
CA ASP A 282 -9.36 -11.70 13.42
C ASP A 282 -8.80 -13.10 13.64
N GLU A 283 -7.93 -13.56 12.73
CA GLU A 283 -7.16 -14.80 12.81
C GLU A 283 -8.05 -16.06 12.88
N ASP A 284 -9.23 -16.00 12.28
CA ASP A 284 -10.19 -17.11 12.27
C ASP A 284 -10.03 -18.04 11.04
N GLY A 285 -9.12 -17.68 10.12
CA GLY A 285 -8.79 -18.43 8.92
C GLY A 285 -9.66 -18.09 7.70
N TRP A 286 -10.50 -17.04 7.78
CA TRP A 286 -11.28 -16.52 6.66
C TRP A 286 -10.77 -15.12 6.27
N PRO A 287 -10.61 -14.83 4.97
CA PRO A 287 -10.12 -13.53 4.57
C PRO A 287 -11.20 -12.46 4.72
N ASP A 288 -10.81 -11.35 5.33
CA ASP A 288 -11.55 -10.10 5.40
C ASP A 288 -11.07 -9.12 4.35
N ILE A 289 -11.77 -7.98 4.16
CA ILE A 289 -11.37 -6.96 3.20
C ILE A 289 -11.39 -5.59 3.88
N PHE A 290 -10.21 -4.95 3.97
CA PHE A 290 -10.10 -3.56 4.35
C PHE A 290 -10.05 -2.66 3.11
N VAL A 291 -10.82 -1.56 3.12
CA VAL A 291 -10.81 -0.59 2.02
C VAL A 291 -10.52 0.81 2.57
N ALA A 292 -9.39 1.38 2.18
CA ALA A 292 -9.07 2.77 2.46
C ALA A 292 -9.96 3.68 1.62
N CYS A 293 -10.61 4.66 2.28
CA CYS A 293 -11.55 5.55 1.64
C CYS A 293 -11.14 7.00 1.83
N ASP A 294 -11.26 7.79 0.74
CA ASP A 294 -10.94 9.21 0.73
C ASP A 294 -12.08 10.02 1.32
N SER A 295 -11.78 10.87 2.30
CA SER A 295 -12.72 11.84 2.90
C SER A 295 -14.05 11.23 3.42
N THR A 296 -14.07 9.92 3.63
CA THR A 296 -15.17 9.15 4.20
C THR A 296 -14.63 8.06 5.11
N PRO A 297 -15.44 7.46 6.01
CA PRO A 297 -15.00 6.33 6.80
C PRO A 297 -14.44 5.21 5.93
N SER A 298 -13.28 4.66 6.28
CA SER A 298 -12.76 3.44 5.66
C SER A 298 -13.65 2.24 6.02
N LEU A 299 -13.68 1.23 5.16
CA LEU A 299 -14.51 0.04 5.37
C LEU A 299 -13.66 -1.13 5.88
N MET A 300 -14.22 -1.90 6.82
CA MET A 300 -13.71 -3.20 7.24
C MET A 300 -14.81 -4.23 7.04
N LEU A 301 -14.71 -4.98 5.96
CA LEU A 301 -15.68 -6.01 5.58
C LEU A 301 -15.24 -7.33 6.20
N MET A 302 -15.89 -7.69 7.32
CA MET A 302 -15.65 -8.95 8.03
C MET A 302 -16.44 -10.08 7.38
N ASN A 303 -15.80 -11.19 7.12
CA ASN A 303 -16.38 -12.38 6.50
C ASN A 303 -17.34 -13.08 7.48
N ASN A 304 -18.55 -13.44 7.02
CA ASN A 304 -19.54 -14.16 7.83
C ASN A 304 -19.45 -15.69 7.69
N HIS A 305 -18.50 -16.23 6.90
CA HIS A 305 -18.30 -17.66 6.61
C HIS A 305 -19.45 -18.32 5.83
N ASP A 306 -20.35 -17.55 5.28
CA ASP A 306 -21.52 -18.01 4.53
C ASP A 306 -21.62 -17.40 3.12
N GLY A 307 -20.52 -16.75 2.67
CA GLY A 307 -20.45 -16.04 1.40
C GLY A 307 -20.88 -14.58 1.48
N THR A 308 -21.18 -14.07 2.68
CA THR A 308 -21.58 -12.68 2.92
C THR A 308 -20.59 -11.95 3.80
N PHE A 309 -20.67 -10.61 3.81
CA PHE A 309 -19.85 -9.73 4.63
C PHE A 309 -20.72 -8.82 5.50
N ARG A 310 -20.15 -8.38 6.64
CA ARG A 310 -20.66 -7.31 7.47
C ARG A 310 -19.63 -6.18 7.55
N GLU A 311 -20.07 -4.92 7.45
CA GLU A 311 -19.18 -3.77 7.60
C GLU A 311 -19.04 -3.41 9.09
N GLU A 312 -17.85 -3.49 9.64
CA GLU A 312 -17.57 -3.25 11.06
C GLU A 312 -16.45 -2.22 11.31
N GLY A 313 -16.04 -1.44 10.32
CA GLY A 313 -14.90 -0.53 10.43
C GLY A 313 -14.94 0.44 11.62
N LEU A 314 -16.13 0.99 11.93
CA LEU A 314 -16.31 1.83 13.13
C LEU A 314 -16.17 1.03 14.43
N MET A 315 -16.74 -0.15 14.50
CA MET A 315 -16.69 -1.01 15.69
C MET A 315 -15.29 -1.55 15.93
N ARG A 316 -14.54 -1.79 14.85
CA ARG A 316 -13.18 -2.31 14.85
C ARG A 316 -12.10 -1.23 15.07
N GLY A 317 -12.48 0.06 15.14
CA GLY A 317 -11.56 1.16 15.43
C GLY A 317 -10.71 1.64 14.25
N ILE A 318 -10.99 1.21 12.98
CA ILE A 318 -10.12 1.48 11.83
C ILE A 318 -10.75 2.43 10.78
N ALA A 319 -12.05 2.73 10.90
CA ALA A 319 -12.75 3.57 9.94
C ALA A 319 -12.36 5.06 10.00
N LEU A 320 -12.06 5.56 11.19
CA LEU A 320 -11.77 6.96 11.50
C LEU A 320 -10.40 7.09 12.18
N SER A 321 -9.90 8.34 12.33
CA SER A 321 -8.76 8.61 13.19
C SER A 321 -9.14 8.53 14.67
N ALA A 322 -8.15 8.49 15.59
CA ALA A 322 -8.36 8.39 17.04
C ALA A 322 -9.25 9.51 17.61
N ASP A 323 -9.28 10.69 16.98
CA ASP A 323 -10.13 11.82 17.34
C ASP A 323 -11.49 11.84 16.61
N GLY A 324 -11.84 10.74 15.93
CA GLY A 324 -13.14 10.52 15.29
C GLY A 324 -13.35 11.26 13.98
N ARG A 325 -12.28 11.73 13.32
CA ARG A 325 -12.37 12.42 12.02
C ARG A 325 -12.32 11.44 10.84
N GLN A 326 -13.04 11.79 9.79
CA GLN A 326 -12.90 11.17 8.48
C GLN A 326 -11.59 11.66 7.86
N MET A 327 -10.77 10.74 7.39
CA MET A 327 -9.47 11.04 6.78
C MET A 327 -9.53 10.75 5.28
N SER A 328 -8.66 11.38 4.51
CA SER A 328 -8.51 11.09 3.08
C SER A 328 -7.59 9.89 2.89
N GLY A 329 -8.10 8.69 3.19
CA GLY A 329 -7.34 7.44 3.10
C GLY A 329 -7.02 7.04 1.66
N MET A 330 -5.74 6.78 1.37
CA MET A 330 -5.26 6.45 0.02
C MET A 330 -4.58 5.08 -0.02
N GLY A 331 -3.31 4.98 0.37
CA GLY A 331 -2.54 3.74 0.39
C GLY A 331 -2.61 3.01 1.71
N VAL A 332 -2.35 1.69 1.67
CA VAL A 332 -2.38 0.79 2.82
C VAL A 332 -1.16 -0.11 2.81
N GLY A 333 -0.26 0.05 3.77
CA GLY A 333 0.80 -0.90 4.05
C GLY A 333 0.34 -1.91 5.10
N VAL A 334 0.69 -3.17 4.90
CA VAL A 334 0.31 -4.31 5.76
C VAL A 334 1.57 -4.95 6.33
N GLY A 335 1.62 -5.24 7.64
CA GLY A 335 2.76 -5.90 8.27
C GLY A 335 2.68 -5.91 9.80
N ASP A 336 3.51 -6.70 10.45
CA ASP A 336 3.60 -6.83 11.91
C ASP A 336 4.76 -5.95 12.42
N TYR A 337 4.48 -4.66 12.65
CA TYR A 337 5.56 -3.73 13.06
C TYR A 337 5.98 -3.87 14.52
N LYS A 338 5.20 -4.57 15.33
CA LYS A 338 5.50 -4.82 16.74
C LYS A 338 6.16 -6.17 16.99
N LEU A 339 6.20 -7.06 16.01
CA LEU A 339 6.65 -8.45 16.11
C LEU A 339 5.88 -9.23 17.19
N ASN A 340 4.58 -9.04 17.23
CA ASN A 340 3.66 -9.71 18.16
C ASN A 340 2.84 -10.83 17.51
N GLY A 341 3.01 -11.03 16.20
CA GLY A 341 2.34 -12.06 15.40
C GLY A 341 0.96 -11.65 14.88
N HIS A 342 0.59 -10.37 14.96
CA HIS A 342 -0.67 -9.83 14.46
C HIS A 342 -0.42 -8.88 13.28
N THR A 343 -1.32 -8.89 12.30
CA THR A 343 -1.21 -8.05 11.10
C THR A 343 -1.70 -6.65 11.39
N ASP A 344 -0.79 -5.68 11.40
CA ASP A 344 -1.04 -4.23 11.59
C ASP A 344 -1.17 -3.51 10.24
N LEU A 345 -1.70 -2.27 10.25
CA LEU A 345 -1.86 -1.46 9.04
C LEU A 345 -1.25 -0.07 9.21
N VAL A 346 -0.59 0.43 8.16
CA VAL A 346 -0.30 1.85 7.97
C VAL A 346 -1.18 2.41 6.84
N LYS A 347 -1.79 3.58 7.06
CA LYS A 347 -2.67 4.25 6.09
C LYS A 347 -2.18 5.66 5.81
N THR A 348 -2.09 6.00 4.51
CA THR A 348 -1.66 7.32 4.07
C THR A 348 -2.83 8.26 3.85
N HIS A 349 -2.57 9.57 3.95
CA HIS A 349 -3.56 10.62 3.85
C HIS A 349 -3.05 11.83 3.06
N ILE A 350 -3.96 12.74 2.73
CA ILE A 350 -3.64 14.03 2.09
C ILE A 350 -2.84 14.92 3.03
N GLN A 351 -2.14 15.91 2.46
CA GLN A 351 -1.46 16.98 3.21
C GLN A 351 -2.34 17.59 4.30
N ASP A 352 -1.72 18.02 5.39
CA ASP A 352 -2.37 18.52 6.63
C ASP A 352 -3.14 17.43 7.43
N GLN A 353 -3.05 16.16 7.04
CA GLN A 353 -3.51 14.99 7.79
C GLN A 353 -2.33 14.08 8.14
N ALA A 354 -2.27 13.59 9.39
CA ALA A 354 -1.22 12.70 9.85
C ALA A 354 -1.34 11.30 9.22
N LEU A 355 -0.22 10.60 9.11
CA LEU A 355 -0.21 9.17 8.78
C LEU A 355 -0.94 8.38 9.86
N GLY A 356 -1.74 7.38 9.48
CA GLY A 356 -2.38 6.48 10.43
C GLY A 356 -1.60 5.18 10.60
N ILE A 357 -1.31 4.76 11.84
CA ILE A 357 -0.85 3.40 12.12
C ILE A 357 -1.80 2.72 13.10
N TYR A 358 -2.29 1.57 12.70
CA TYR A 358 -3.35 0.84 13.37
C TYR A 358 -2.83 -0.52 13.81
N SER A 359 -2.82 -0.78 15.12
CA SER A 359 -2.34 -2.03 15.68
C SER A 359 -3.48 -2.97 15.98
N ASN A 360 -3.39 -4.18 15.44
CA ASN A 360 -4.36 -5.25 15.63
C ASN A 360 -4.14 -5.99 16.95
N ASP A 361 -5.23 -6.39 17.62
CA ASP A 361 -5.22 -7.20 18.83
C ASP A 361 -5.31 -8.72 18.55
N GLY A 362 -5.27 -9.13 17.27
CA GLY A 362 -5.45 -10.52 16.84
C GLY A 362 -6.91 -11.00 16.88
N LYS A 363 -7.86 -10.10 17.08
CA LYS A 363 -9.32 -10.36 17.03
C LYS A 363 -10.02 -9.39 16.08
N GLY A 364 -9.25 -8.74 15.20
CA GLY A 364 -9.74 -7.77 14.25
C GLY A 364 -10.13 -6.42 14.85
N ASN A 365 -9.74 -6.10 16.12
CA ASN A 365 -9.89 -4.75 16.64
C ASN A 365 -8.58 -4.00 16.51
N PHE A 366 -8.67 -2.73 16.12
CA PHE A 366 -7.51 -1.90 15.81
C PHE A 366 -7.44 -0.69 16.72
N ASP A 367 -6.29 -0.48 17.32
CA ASP A 367 -5.96 0.73 18.06
C ASP A 367 -5.18 1.70 17.15
N ASP A 368 -5.66 2.93 16.98
CA ASP A 368 -4.90 4.00 16.34
C ASP A 368 -3.75 4.44 17.26
N LEU A 369 -2.54 4.03 16.94
CA LEU A 369 -1.33 4.34 17.70
C LEU A 369 -0.46 5.42 17.05
N THR A 370 -0.99 6.19 16.12
CA THR A 370 -0.30 7.25 15.37
C THR A 370 0.53 8.19 16.25
N THR A 371 -0.05 8.65 17.36
CA THR A 371 0.65 9.55 18.31
C THR A 371 1.77 8.83 19.06
N GLN A 372 1.52 7.62 19.54
CA GLN A 372 2.49 6.81 20.29
C GLN A 372 3.67 6.39 19.39
N ALA A 373 3.38 6.13 18.14
CA ALA A 373 4.38 5.77 17.12
C ALA A 373 5.23 6.97 16.65
N GLY A 374 4.85 8.21 17.02
CA GLY A 374 5.57 9.43 16.63
C GLY A 374 5.24 9.95 15.24
N LEU A 375 4.17 9.46 14.61
CA LEU A 375 3.78 9.79 13.22
C LEU A 375 2.77 10.95 13.12
N ASN A 376 2.25 11.44 14.24
CA ASN A 376 1.21 12.46 14.28
C ASN A 376 1.65 13.85 13.80
N ASN A 377 2.96 14.10 13.71
CA ASN A 377 3.51 15.38 13.24
C ASN A 377 3.83 15.36 11.74
N GLU A 378 3.72 14.21 11.08
CA GLU A 378 3.97 14.13 9.65
C GLU A 378 2.71 14.46 8.85
N THR A 379 2.64 15.71 8.43
CA THR A 379 1.50 16.29 7.68
C THR A 379 1.96 17.15 6.51
N ARG A 380 3.26 17.11 6.17
CA ARG A 380 3.87 18.02 5.18
C ARG A 380 3.42 17.75 3.76
N TYR A 381 3.18 16.50 3.41
CA TYR A 381 2.96 16.07 2.04
C TYR A 381 1.68 15.26 1.89
N THR A 382 1.12 15.27 0.69
CA THR A 382 0.12 14.28 0.30
C THR A 382 0.84 12.95 0.07
N CYS A 383 0.41 11.93 0.79
CA CYS A 383 1.02 10.59 0.85
C CYS A 383 0.15 9.58 0.12
N PHE A 384 0.73 8.74 -0.73
CA PHE A 384 0.03 7.73 -1.51
C PHE A 384 0.45 6.32 -1.13
N GLY A 385 1.37 5.71 -1.87
CA GLY A 385 1.84 4.36 -1.57
C GLY A 385 2.54 4.27 -0.22
N ALA A 386 2.33 3.18 0.51
CA ALA A 386 3.00 2.88 1.76
C ALA A 386 3.27 1.39 1.92
N GLY A 387 4.35 1.04 2.60
CA GLY A 387 4.64 -0.34 3.00
C GLY A 387 5.24 -0.41 4.39
N LEU A 388 4.96 -1.52 5.08
CA LEU A 388 5.64 -1.99 6.28
C LEU A 388 6.64 -3.07 5.86
N VAL A 389 7.90 -2.69 5.64
CA VAL A 389 8.96 -3.53 5.06
C VAL A 389 10.24 -3.39 5.87
N ASP A 390 10.88 -4.50 6.21
CA ASP A 390 12.16 -4.52 6.92
C ASP A 390 13.30 -4.30 5.92
N PHE A 391 13.78 -3.05 5.80
CA PHE A 391 14.78 -2.69 4.80
C PHE A 391 16.21 -2.98 5.24
N ASP A 392 16.52 -2.96 6.53
CA ASP A 392 17.88 -3.23 7.03
C ASP A 392 18.03 -4.63 7.63
N ASN A 393 17.02 -5.49 7.43
CA ASN A 393 17.00 -6.89 7.84
C ASN A 393 17.16 -7.09 9.37
N ASP A 394 16.83 -6.07 10.20
CA ASP A 394 16.95 -6.16 11.67
C ASP A 394 15.76 -6.88 12.33
N GLY A 395 14.76 -7.19 11.55
CA GLY A 395 13.55 -7.91 11.90
C GLY A 395 12.37 -7.00 12.23
N TYR A 396 12.52 -5.68 12.23
CA TYR A 396 11.44 -4.72 12.50
C TYR A 396 11.03 -4.00 11.21
N PRO A 397 9.80 -4.19 10.72
CA PRO A 397 9.34 -3.48 9.52
C PRO A 397 9.37 -1.96 9.68
N ASP A 398 9.98 -1.28 8.72
CA ASP A 398 10.05 0.16 8.55
C ASP A 398 8.89 0.67 7.70
N ILE A 399 8.73 1.99 7.55
CA ILE A 399 7.70 2.57 6.70
C ILE A 399 8.35 3.39 5.59
N LEU A 400 8.11 3.01 4.32
CA LEU A 400 8.42 3.83 3.15
C LEU A 400 7.13 4.31 2.51
N ILE A 401 7.10 5.61 2.13
CA ILE A 401 5.92 6.28 1.59
C ILE A 401 6.29 7.07 0.35
N SER A 402 5.53 6.89 -0.73
CA SER A 402 5.56 7.76 -1.90
C SER A 402 4.69 9.01 -1.66
N THR A 403 5.17 10.17 -2.08
CA THR A 403 4.53 11.45 -1.86
C THR A 403 4.41 12.26 -3.15
N GLY A 404 3.47 13.21 -3.20
CA GLY A 404 3.31 14.12 -4.33
C GLY A 404 1.97 14.86 -4.28
N SER A 405 1.94 16.16 -4.64
CA SER A 405 0.70 16.95 -4.60
C SER A 405 -0.33 16.49 -5.63
N VAL A 406 -1.60 16.79 -5.37
CA VAL A 406 -2.75 16.58 -6.27
C VAL A 406 -3.15 17.85 -7.02
N TYR A 407 -2.45 18.95 -6.78
CA TYR A 407 -2.78 20.28 -7.31
C TYR A 407 -1.56 20.94 -7.96
N PRO A 408 -1.25 20.65 -9.23
CA PRO A 408 -0.12 21.28 -9.93
C PRO A 408 -0.25 22.80 -10.02
N GLU A 409 -1.47 23.33 -9.97
CA GLU A 409 -1.74 24.77 -9.98
C GLU A 409 -1.12 25.50 -8.79
N LEU A 410 -0.91 24.82 -7.67
CA LEU A 410 -0.36 25.39 -6.44
C LEU A 410 1.16 25.42 -6.39
N ASP A 411 1.83 24.65 -7.23
CA ASP A 411 3.30 24.47 -7.21
C ASP A 411 4.08 25.79 -7.28
N ARG A 412 3.54 26.78 -8.02
CA ARG A 412 4.19 28.09 -8.21
C ARG A 412 3.99 29.07 -7.07
N LEU A 413 3.16 28.74 -6.08
CA LEU A 413 2.74 29.68 -5.04
C LEU A 413 3.60 29.62 -3.80
N SER A 414 4.01 28.44 -3.40
CA SER A 414 4.78 28.21 -2.19
C SER A 414 5.42 26.83 -2.21
N PRO A 415 6.65 26.68 -1.66
CA PRO A 415 7.26 25.36 -1.46
C PRO A 415 6.41 24.39 -0.62
N LYS A 416 5.49 24.90 0.20
CA LYS A 416 4.51 24.09 0.94
C LYS A 416 3.63 23.26 0.01
N TYR A 417 3.39 23.74 -1.20
CA TYR A 417 2.49 23.14 -2.17
C TYR A 417 3.23 22.56 -3.39
N ALA A 418 4.53 22.29 -3.23
CA ALA A 418 5.32 21.69 -4.30
C ALA A 418 4.65 20.45 -4.87
N LEU A 419 4.57 20.37 -6.21
CA LEU A 419 4.01 19.20 -6.90
C LEU A 419 4.85 17.96 -6.64
N ARG A 420 6.17 18.13 -6.71
CA ARG A 420 7.17 17.08 -6.50
C ARG A 420 7.73 17.19 -5.11
N THR A 421 7.69 16.10 -4.37
CA THR A 421 8.16 16.01 -2.99
C THR A 421 9.01 14.76 -2.79
N PRO A 422 9.94 14.74 -1.80
CA PRO A 422 10.75 13.57 -1.51
C PRO A 422 9.89 12.48 -0.85
N CYS A 423 10.31 11.23 -0.99
CA CYS A 423 9.73 10.13 -0.22
C CYS A 423 9.91 10.34 1.28
N LEU A 424 9.06 9.70 2.08
CA LEU A 424 9.22 9.62 3.53
C LEU A 424 9.65 8.21 3.92
N LEU A 425 10.71 8.11 4.70
CA LEU A 425 11.20 6.85 5.23
C LEU A 425 11.31 6.94 6.75
N PHE A 426 10.65 6.03 7.44
CA PHE A 426 10.65 5.96 8.91
C PHE A 426 11.23 4.62 9.35
N ARG A 427 12.34 4.67 10.07
CA ARG A 427 12.92 3.50 10.70
C ARG A 427 12.15 3.11 11.94
N ASN A 428 11.81 1.83 12.06
CA ASN A 428 11.24 1.25 13.28
C ASN A 428 12.32 1.16 14.38
N ARG A 429 11.98 1.58 15.58
CA ARG A 429 12.90 1.60 16.73
C ARG A 429 12.88 0.30 17.54
N GLY A 430 11.95 -0.60 17.23
CA GLY A 430 11.73 -1.82 17.98
C GLY A 430 11.01 -1.64 19.32
N ASP A 431 10.55 -0.41 19.62
CA ASP A 431 9.77 -0.08 20.82
C ASP A 431 8.34 0.39 20.49
N GLY A 432 7.89 0.14 19.25
CA GLY A 432 6.59 0.56 18.73
C GLY A 432 6.55 1.98 18.19
N ALA A 433 7.69 2.68 18.16
CA ALA A 433 7.81 4.02 17.61
C ALA A 433 8.78 4.07 16.42
N PHE A 434 8.63 5.10 15.60
CA PHE A 434 9.42 5.30 14.39
C PHE A 434 10.27 6.57 14.48
N THR A 435 11.34 6.62 13.68
CA THR A 435 12.19 7.80 13.50
C THR A 435 12.31 8.08 12.01
N GLU A 436 11.92 9.28 11.58
CA GLU A 436 12.13 9.71 10.19
C GLU A 436 13.61 9.75 9.87
N LEU A 437 13.98 9.20 8.71
CA LEU A 437 15.32 9.23 8.16
C LEU A 437 15.42 10.31 7.08
N GLY A 438 16.57 10.96 7.03
CA GLY A 438 16.87 12.01 6.07
C GLY A 438 18.00 11.61 5.10
N PRO A 439 19.06 12.42 4.98
CA PRO A 439 20.15 12.19 4.02
C PRO A 439 20.88 10.86 4.17
N GLU A 440 20.85 10.26 5.35
CA GLU A 440 21.43 8.94 5.65
C GLU A 440 20.74 7.81 4.87
N ALA A 441 19.47 7.97 4.52
CA ALA A 441 18.71 6.99 3.74
C ALA A 441 19.08 6.97 2.24
N GLY A 442 19.92 7.90 1.79
CA GLY A 442 20.44 7.93 0.43
C GLY A 442 19.70 8.87 -0.53
N PRO A 443 20.29 9.11 -1.72
CA PRO A 443 19.78 10.09 -2.67
C PRO A 443 18.41 9.71 -3.27
N GLY A 444 18.08 8.42 -3.38
CA GLY A 444 16.80 7.96 -3.92
C GLY A 444 15.61 8.40 -3.08
N ILE A 445 15.76 8.46 -1.75
CA ILE A 445 14.69 8.94 -0.85
C ILE A 445 14.53 10.45 -0.95
N LEU A 446 15.62 11.20 -1.15
CA LEU A 446 15.60 12.66 -1.18
C LEU A 446 15.20 13.23 -2.54
N ALA A 447 15.23 12.43 -3.60
CA ALA A 447 14.78 12.87 -4.93
C ALA A 447 13.29 13.24 -4.88
N SER A 448 12.96 14.41 -5.45
CA SER A 448 11.59 14.91 -5.43
C SER A 448 10.86 14.53 -6.69
N HIS A 449 9.78 13.77 -6.55
CA HIS A 449 8.89 13.33 -7.62
C HIS A 449 7.43 13.55 -7.25
N CYS A 450 6.52 13.46 -8.21
CA CYS A 450 5.10 13.40 -7.94
C CYS A 450 4.68 11.92 -7.86
N GLY A 451 5.05 11.26 -6.74
CA GLY A 451 4.87 9.83 -6.53
C GLY A 451 3.40 9.42 -6.30
N ARG A 452 3.05 8.19 -6.69
CA ARG A 452 1.74 7.55 -6.49
C ARG A 452 1.90 6.09 -6.09
N GLY A 453 1.64 5.15 -7.01
CA GLY A 453 1.81 3.74 -6.78
C GLY A 453 3.20 3.39 -6.27
N LEU A 454 3.28 2.44 -5.36
CA LEU A 454 4.52 1.97 -4.75
C LEU A 454 4.42 0.46 -4.56
N ALA A 455 5.37 -0.27 -5.09
CA ALA A 455 5.50 -1.72 -4.91
C ALA A 455 6.89 -2.06 -4.35
N PHE A 456 6.95 -3.14 -3.58
CA PHE A 456 8.18 -3.64 -2.97
C PHE A 456 8.55 -4.99 -3.55
N GLY A 457 9.84 -5.22 -3.76
CA GLY A 457 10.36 -6.50 -4.27
C GLY A 457 11.87 -6.50 -4.29
N ASP A 458 12.46 -7.67 -4.29
CA ASP A 458 13.89 -7.86 -4.45
C ASP A 458 14.14 -8.22 -5.93
N PHE A 459 14.39 -7.17 -6.74
CA PHE A 459 14.48 -7.35 -8.20
C PHE A 459 15.81 -7.93 -8.66
N ASP A 460 16.89 -7.76 -7.89
CA ASP A 460 18.22 -8.27 -8.22
C ASP A 460 18.59 -9.54 -7.44
N ASN A 461 17.64 -10.04 -6.62
CA ASN A 461 17.77 -11.27 -5.84
C ASN A 461 18.98 -11.25 -4.89
N ASP A 462 19.34 -10.10 -4.31
CA ASP A 462 20.43 -9.98 -3.35
C ASP A 462 19.99 -10.16 -1.89
N GLY A 463 18.67 -10.17 -1.65
CA GLY A 463 18.05 -10.37 -0.34
C GLY A 463 17.67 -9.09 0.38
N ASP A 464 17.92 -7.95 -0.21
CA ASP A 464 17.49 -6.66 0.29
C ASP A 464 16.16 -6.28 -0.43
N MET A 465 15.25 -5.59 0.25
CA MET A 465 13.96 -5.22 -0.34
C MET A 465 14.07 -3.86 -1.01
N ASP A 466 13.75 -3.82 -2.30
CA ASP A 466 13.75 -2.62 -3.14
C ASP A 466 12.37 -2.01 -3.27
N ALA A 467 12.28 -0.83 -3.89
CA ALA A 467 11.01 -0.16 -4.11
C ALA A 467 10.88 0.40 -5.54
N LEU A 468 9.71 0.17 -6.15
CA LEU A 468 9.31 0.73 -7.44
C LEU A 468 8.22 1.78 -7.20
N ILE A 469 8.45 3.01 -7.67
CA ILE A 469 7.52 4.13 -7.46
C ILE A 469 7.05 4.66 -8.80
N MET A 470 5.73 4.79 -8.94
CA MET A 470 5.12 5.47 -10.07
C MET A 470 5.12 6.98 -9.89
N ASN A 471 5.64 7.69 -10.87
CA ASN A 471 5.73 9.15 -10.88
C ASN A 471 4.82 9.74 -11.96
N VAL A 472 4.04 10.75 -11.61
CA VAL A 472 3.08 11.41 -12.52
C VAL A 472 3.83 12.18 -13.60
N ASN A 473 3.60 11.85 -14.88
CA ASN A 473 4.22 12.48 -16.05
C ASN A 473 5.76 12.47 -16.04
N GLU A 474 6.35 11.50 -15.33
CA GLU A 474 7.81 11.25 -15.22
C GLU A 474 8.09 9.75 -15.41
N PRO A 475 9.35 9.35 -15.71
CA PRO A 475 9.76 7.94 -15.57
C PRO A 475 9.53 7.44 -14.14
N PRO A 476 9.30 6.15 -13.93
CA PRO A 476 9.23 5.58 -12.58
C PRO A 476 10.59 5.68 -11.90
N SER A 477 10.60 5.63 -10.56
CA SER A 477 11.82 5.42 -9.78
C SER A 477 11.93 3.96 -9.39
N LEU A 478 13.12 3.36 -9.58
CA LEU A 478 13.49 2.04 -9.07
C LEU A 478 14.56 2.25 -8.01
N LEU A 479 14.14 2.24 -6.75
CA LEU A 479 15.01 2.48 -5.62
C LEU A 479 15.66 1.16 -5.18
N ARG A 480 16.90 0.93 -5.62
CA ARG A 480 17.69 -0.19 -5.11
C ARG A 480 18.12 0.10 -3.67
N ASN A 481 17.90 -0.86 -2.82
CA ASN A 481 18.28 -0.85 -1.42
C ASN A 481 19.68 -1.47 -1.25
N ASP A 482 20.64 -0.69 -0.76
CA ASP A 482 21.95 -1.18 -0.36
C ASP A 482 21.95 -1.37 1.18
N ALA A 483 21.42 -2.50 1.68
CA ALA A 483 21.33 -2.76 3.11
C ALA A 483 22.70 -3.00 3.76
N PRO A 484 22.90 -2.59 5.03
CA PRO A 484 24.17 -2.78 5.72
C PRO A 484 24.43 -4.27 5.97
N ALA A 485 25.68 -4.68 5.79
CA ALA A 485 26.07 -6.07 6.07
C ALA A 485 25.95 -6.41 7.55
N GLY A 486 25.57 -7.66 7.84
CA GLY A 486 25.56 -8.22 9.20
C GLY A 486 24.22 -8.80 9.64
N ASN A 487 23.10 -8.23 9.20
CA ASN A 487 21.78 -8.79 9.40
C ASN A 487 21.48 -9.89 8.38
N ARG A 488 20.62 -10.78 8.74
CA ARG A 488 20.23 -11.95 7.95
C ARG A 488 18.75 -11.89 7.64
N TRP A 489 18.35 -12.63 6.62
CA TRP A 489 16.98 -12.69 6.14
C TRP A 489 16.63 -14.10 5.66
N ILE A 490 15.36 -14.36 5.42
CA ILE A 490 14.85 -15.51 4.68
C ILE A 490 13.69 -15.06 3.80
N LYS A 491 13.58 -15.61 2.59
CA LYS A 491 12.41 -15.44 1.73
C LYS A 491 11.62 -16.74 1.61
N ILE A 492 10.31 -16.63 1.60
CA ILE A 492 9.40 -17.77 1.48
C ILE A 492 8.49 -17.56 0.28
N ARG A 493 8.58 -18.47 -0.70
CA ARG A 493 7.60 -18.59 -1.79
C ARG A 493 6.64 -19.73 -1.45
N LEU A 494 5.35 -19.47 -1.53
CA LEU A 494 4.32 -20.47 -1.33
C LEU A 494 3.71 -20.90 -2.67
N GLU A 495 3.36 -22.18 -2.78
CA GLU A 495 2.65 -22.73 -3.94
C GLU A 495 1.47 -23.56 -3.44
N GLY A 496 0.23 -23.08 -3.69
CA GLY A 496 -0.99 -23.80 -3.37
C GLY A 496 -1.17 -25.07 -4.21
N VAL A 497 -1.89 -26.03 -3.68
CA VAL A 497 -2.28 -27.28 -4.37
C VAL A 497 -3.78 -27.53 -4.24
N LYS A 498 -4.32 -27.41 -3.03
CA LYS A 498 -5.76 -27.39 -2.76
C LYS A 498 -6.24 -25.94 -2.63
N SER A 499 -5.48 -25.14 -1.94
CA SER A 499 -5.63 -23.68 -1.92
C SER A 499 -5.30 -23.11 -3.31
N ASN A 500 -5.72 -21.87 -3.57
CA ASN A 500 -5.37 -21.18 -4.81
C ASN A 500 -3.86 -21.24 -5.07
N ARG A 501 -3.47 -21.32 -6.33
CA ARG A 501 -2.10 -21.61 -6.75
C ARG A 501 -1.09 -20.56 -6.30
N SER A 502 -1.48 -19.29 -6.28
CA SER A 502 -0.67 -18.16 -5.79
C SER A 502 -0.55 -18.14 -4.27
N ALA A 503 -1.29 -19.00 -3.54
CA ALA A 503 -1.37 -19.04 -2.08
C ALA A 503 -1.82 -17.71 -1.45
N ILE A 504 -2.54 -16.85 -2.18
CA ILE A 504 -3.11 -15.59 -1.66
C ILE A 504 -4.01 -15.91 -0.48
N GLY A 505 -3.82 -15.18 0.64
CA GLY A 505 -4.47 -15.43 1.93
C GLY A 505 -3.73 -16.44 2.82
N ALA A 506 -2.59 -17.00 2.37
CA ALA A 506 -1.74 -17.78 3.26
C ALA A 506 -1.02 -16.87 4.25
N ARG A 507 -1.05 -17.26 5.54
CA ARG A 507 -0.41 -16.54 6.64
C ARG A 507 0.83 -17.31 7.10
N VAL A 508 1.98 -16.62 7.20
CA VAL A 508 3.27 -17.22 7.58
C VAL A 508 3.80 -16.55 8.83
N LEU A 509 4.09 -17.36 9.85
CA LEU A 509 4.74 -16.93 11.08
C LEU A 509 6.21 -17.36 11.07
N ALA A 510 7.10 -16.40 11.24
CA ALA A 510 8.52 -16.61 11.44
C ALA A 510 8.88 -16.42 12.91
N ARG A 511 9.46 -17.47 13.54
CA ARG A 511 9.85 -17.44 14.95
C ARG A 511 11.37 -17.57 15.08
N TYR A 512 12.01 -16.56 15.64
CA TYR A 512 13.46 -16.50 15.81
C TYR A 512 13.85 -15.61 16.99
N SER A 513 14.90 -15.94 17.70
CA SER A 513 15.46 -15.12 18.80
C SER A 513 14.43 -14.61 19.82
N GLY A 514 13.35 -15.36 20.06
CA GLY A 514 12.25 -14.98 20.96
C GLY A 514 11.24 -13.98 20.36
N LYS A 515 11.37 -13.62 19.08
CA LYS A 515 10.44 -12.80 18.32
C LYS A 515 9.47 -13.67 17.52
N VAL A 516 8.31 -13.11 17.20
CA VAL A 516 7.35 -13.68 16.23
C VAL A 516 7.03 -12.57 15.23
N GLN A 517 7.14 -12.88 13.96
CA GLN A 517 6.75 -11.96 12.87
C GLN A 517 5.74 -12.68 11.99
N VAL A 518 4.69 -11.98 11.58
CA VAL A 518 3.70 -12.50 10.63
C VAL A 518 3.73 -11.72 9.33
N GLN A 519 3.55 -12.43 8.22
CA GLN A 519 3.26 -11.86 6.90
C GLN A 519 2.21 -12.72 6.20
N GLU A 520 1.45 -12.10 5.30
CA GLU A 520 0.43 -12.76 4.48
C GLU A 520 0.71 -12.56 2.99
N VAL A 521 0.35 -13.54 2.17
CA VAL A 521 0.46 -13.41 0.72
C VAL A 521 -0.71 -12.55 0.23
N LEU A 522 -0.41 -11.38 -0.29
CA LEU A 522 -1.38 -10.38 -0.74
C LEU A 522 -1.36 -10.27 -2.27
N SER A 523 -2.51 -9.99 -2.87
CA SER A 523 -2.65 -9.73 -4.31
C SER A 523 -2.46 -8.25 -4.66
N GLN A 524 -2.85 -7.35 -3.76
CA GLN A 524 -2.65 -5.90 -3.84
C GLN A 524 -2.38 -5.33 -2.45
N SER A 525 -1.56 -4.28 -2.38
CA SER A 525 -1.30 -3.48 -1.18
C SER A 525 -0.80 -2.09 -1.57
N SER A 526 -0.30 -1.32 -0.60
CA SER A 526 0.27 0.01 -0.84
C SER A 526 -0.77 0.97 -1.45
N TYR A 527 -0.52 1.57 -2.61
CA TYR A 527 -1.50 2.35 -3.37
C TYR A 527 -1.66 1.73 -4.74
N LEU A 528 -2.79 1.03 -4.93
CA LEU A 528 -3.21 0.45 -6.22
C LEU A 528 -2.16 -0.48 -6.86
N SER A 529 -1.26 -1.07 -6.07
CA SER A 529 -0.04 -1.76 -6.55
C SER A 529 0.07 -3.17 -5.98
N ALA A 530 0.84 -4.03 -6.65
CA ALA A 530 1.13 -5.38 -6.21
C ALA A 530 2.63 -5.55 -5.96
N SER A 531 2.98 -6.02 -4.77
CA SER A 531 4.37 -6.29 -4.38
C SER A 531 4.80 -7.72 -4.71
N ASP A 532 6.10 -8.00 -4.65
CA ASP A 532 6.67 -9.34 -4.76
C ASP A 532 5.93 -10.33 -3.83
N PRO A 533 5.34 -11.41 -4.34
CA PRO A 533 4.59 -12.38 -3.52
C PRO A 533 5.48 -13.25 -2.64
N ARG A 534 6.81 -13.16 -2.79
CA ARG A 534 7.76 -13.86 -1.91
C ARG A 534 7.86 -13.10 -0.58
N LEU A 535 7.37 -13.71 0.49
CA LEU A 535 7.41 -13.10 1.83
C LEU A 535 8.86 -12.97 2.31
N HIS A 536 9.22 -11.79 2.77
CA HIS A 536 10.57 -11.45 3.23
C HIS A 536 10.61 -11.22 4.74
N PHE A 537 11.42 -11.98 5.45
CA PHE A 537 11.62 -11.85 6.89
C PHE A 537 13.07 -11.49 7.20
N GLY A 538 13.31 -10.28 7.71
CA GLY A 538 14.57 -9.93 8.33
C GLY A 538 14.71 -10.65 9.67
N LEU A 539 15.89 -11.15 9.97
CA LEU A 539 16.16 -12.04 11.12
C LEU A 539 17.19 -11.45 12.09
N GLY A 540 17.74 -10.25 11.78
CA GLY A 540 18.87 -9.69 12.51
C GLY A 540 20.05 -10.68 12.52
N ALA A 541 20.58 -10.99 13.69
CA ALA A 541 21.72 -11.92 13.83
C ALA A 541 21.33 -13.41 13.82
N ALA A 542 20.04 -13.77 13.76
CA ALA A 542 19.60 -15.15 13.84
C ALA A 542 20.05 -15.98 12.63
N ALA A 543 20.69 -17.12 12.87
CA ALA A 543 21.18 -18.01 11.81
C ALA A 543 20.09 -18.96 11.30
N THR A 544 19.06 -19.19 12.09
CA THR A 544 17.94 -20.07 11.77
C THR A 544 16.62 -19.47 12.23
N VAL A 545 15.54 -19.90 11.59
CA VAL A 545 14.18 -19.49 11.89
C VAL A 545 13.23 -20.68 11.79
N ASP A 546 12.23 -20.72 12.65
CA ASP A 546 11.12 -21.68 12.54
C ASP A 546 9.99 -21.01 11.75
N ILE A 547 9.56 -21.63 10.65
CA ILE A 547 8.47 -21.16 9.80
C ILE A 547 7.23 -22.02 10.03
N GLU A 548 6.11 -21.34 10.26
CA GLU A 548 4.79 -21.96 10.35
C GLU A 548 3.88 -21.33 9.28
N VAL A 549 3.34 -22.17 8.39
CA VAL A 549 2.47 -21.73 7.28
C VAL A 549 1.04 -22.17 7.58
N HIS A 550 0.13 -21.21 7.62
CA HIS A 550 -1.31 -21.42 7.65
C HIS A 550 -1.83 -21.20 6.22
N TRP A 551 -2.25 -22.29 5.59
CA TRP A 551 -2.77 -22.25 4.21
C TRP A 551 -4.23 -21.79 4.18
N PRO A 552 -4.71 -21.13 3.12
CA PRO A 552 -6.08 -20.59 3.04
C PRO A 552 -7.18 -21.59 3.35
N LEU A 553 -7.00 -22.87 2.98
CA LEU A 553 -7.98 -23.93 3.26
C LEU A 553 -7.77 -24.64 4.60
N GLY A 554 -6.95 -24.07 5.51
CA GLY A 554 -6.82 -24.49 6.90
C GLY A 554 -5.74 -25.54 7.19
N LEU A 555 -4.96 -26.01 6.20
CA LEU A 555 -3.78 -26.82 6.48
C LEU A 555 -2.73 -25.97 7.20
N VAL A 556 -2.13 -26.50 8.27
CA VAL A 556 -0.99 -25.88 8.97
C VAL A 556 0.24 -26.75 8.77
N ALA A 557 1.33 -26.13 8.34
CA ALA A 557 2.61 -26.81 8.12
C ALA A 557 3.75 -26.10 8.88
N LYS A 558 4.67 -26.87 9.49
CA LYS A 558 5.77 -26.33 10.31
C LYS A 558 7.12 -26.80 9.78
N PHE A 559 8.06 -25.87 9.68
CA PHE A 559 9.40 -26.08 9.15
C PHE A 559 10.41 -25.52 10.17
N PRO A 560 10.91 -26.35 11.10
CA PRO A 560 11.83 -25.90 12.12
C PRO A 560 13.24 -25.67 11.57
N ALA A 561 13.95 -24.70 12.15
CA ALA A 561 15.38 -24.45 11.97
C ALA A 561 15.83 -24.25 10.51
N LEU A 562 15.02 -23.54 9.70
CA LEU A 562 15.45 -23.17 8.36
C LEU A 562 16.63 -22.21 8.43
N THR A 563 17.64 -22.44 7.60
CA THR A 563 18.85 -21.59 7.57
C THR A 563 18.52 -20.24 6.90
N ALA A 564 19.02 -19.16 7.49
CA ALA A 564 18.93 -17.81 6.92
C ALA A 564 19.75 -17.65 5.62
N GLY A 565 19.46 -16.59 4.84
CA GLY A 565 20.17 -16.22 3.61
C GLY A 565 19.75 -17.03 2.38
N GLN A 566 18.49 -17.44 2.29
CA GLN A 566 17.97 -18.22 1.16
C GLN A 566 16.49 -17.95 0.86
N LEU A 567 16.11 -18.23 -0.38
CA LEU A 567 14.72 -18.38 -0.79
C LEU A 567 14.30 -19.84 -0.65
N VAL A 568 13.23 -20.09 0.08
CA VAL A 568 12.64 -21.43 0.27
C VAL A 568 11.27 -21.46 -0.40
N THR A 569 11.09 -22.40 -1.34
CA THR A 569 9.76 -22.66 -1.93
C THR A 569 9.08 -23.79 -1.18
N ILE A 570 7.90 -23.51 -0.64
CA ILE A 570 7.08 -24.47 0.11
C ILE A 570 5.80 -24.72 -0.68
N ARG A 571 5.54 -26.00 -0.99
CA ARG A 571 4.31 -26.43 -1.67
C ARG A 571 3.35 -27.06 -0.67
N GLU A 572 2.09 -26.67 -0.74
CA GLU A 572 1.01 -27.15 0.11
C GLU A 572 0.92 -28.68 0.13
N GLY A 573 0.90 -29.28 1.32
CA GLY A 573 0.82 -30.74 1.52
C GLY A 573 2.04 -31.55 1.08
N VAL A 574 3.05 -30.92 0.47
CA VAL A 574 4.28 -31.57 -0.02
C VAL A 574 5.48 -31.20 0.88
N GLY A 575 5.60 -29.93 1.25
CA GLY A 575 6.73 -29.40 2.01
C GLY A 575 7.71 -28.60 1.13
N ILE A 576 8.98 -28.53 1.55
CA ILE A 576 10.01 -27.77 0.83
C ILE A 576 10.34 -28.48 -0.48
N VAL A 577 10.10 -27.79 -1.61
CA VAL A 577 10.37 -28.33 -2.96
C VAL A 577 11.61 -27.74 -3.59
N LYS A 578 12.09 -26.57 -3.13
CA LYS A 578 13.30 -25.91 -3.64
C LYS A 578 13.86 -24.97 -2.57
N GLY A 579 15.16 -25.03 -2.32
CA GLY A 579 15.93 -24.00 -1.62
C GLY A 579 17.03 -23.50 -2.57
N ARG A 580 17.16 -22.19 -2.74
CA ARG A 580 18.29 -21.59 -3.47
C ARG A 580 18.99 -20.61 -2.52
N PRO A 581 20.31 -20.80 -2.24
CA PRO A 581 21.08 -19.71 -1.67
C PRO A 581 21.17 -18.58 -2.69
N PHE A 582 20.93 -17.35 -2.26
CA PHE A 582 21.25 -16.18 -3.05
C PHE A 582 22.76 -15.89 -2.89
N SER A 583 23.45 -15.67 -3.98
CA SER A 583 24.81 -15.13 -3.96
C SER A 583 24.72 -13.67 -4.39
N LYS A 584 25.21 -12.75 -3.55
CA LYS A 584 25.49 -11.39 -4.03
C LYS A 584 26.42 -11.53 -5.23
N SER A 585 25.95 -11.04 -6.38
CA SER A 585 26.72 -11.01 -7.65
C SER A 585 27.90 -10.05 -7.54
#